data_97aed9976738f85bc84b1d16cf2cdacc
#
_entry.id   97aed9976738f85bc84b1d16cf2cdacc
#
_cell.length_a   1.000
_cell.length_b   1.000
_cell.length_c   1.000
_cell.angle_alpha   90.00
_cell.angle_beta   90.00
_cell.angle_gamma   90.00
#
_symmetry.space_group_name_H-M   'P 1'
#
loop_
_entity.id
_entity.type
_entity.pdbx_description
1 polymer ?
#
loop_
_entity_poly.entity_id
_entity_poly.type
_entity_poly.pdbx_seq_one_letter_code
_entity_poly.pdbx_strand_id
1 'polypeptide(L)'
;MNIDTPGLPARKKAILIVGSPRGKASTSLALGRQLLRRLEAAGLATEEMTVSDALRSTEDQHRLHKAFDTADLVVVSFPLYVDQLPAPLIQVLELVAERRKGLFGATPWAGPAVQKLAALVQCGFPETLQTRPAAAIMRQFARETGFGWAGALALGMGGAIGGQRLEKPGGMARNVHRALDMAAASLAAGGDIPAAAAALIEKPLMPKGLYVMAANWGFRNEIRKQGFRKRAHACPYA
;
A
#
# COMPACT_ATOMS: atom_id res chain seq x y z
N MET A 1 -4.45 42.58 -28.76
CA MET A 1 -3.20 42.01 -28.23
C MET A 1 -3.60 41.09 -27.08
N ASN A 2 -3.88 39.81 -27.42
CA ASN A 2 -4.22 38.81 -26.40
C ASN A 2 -2.94 38.38 -25.70
N ILE A 3 -2.86 38.68 -24.41
CA ILE A 3 -1.79 38.17 -23.55
C ILE A 3 -2.19 36.74 -23.19
N ASP A 4 -1.60 35.73 -23.87
CA ASP A 4 -1.66 34.34 -23.44
C ASP A 4 -1.07 34.24 -22.06
N THR A 5 -1.94 34.13 -21.05
CA THR A 5 -1.54 33.80 -19.68
C THR A 5 -0.94 32.38 -19.73
N PRO A 6 0.34 32.17 -19.36
CA PRO A 6 0.91 30.84 -19.31
C PRO A 6 0.05 29.98 -18.40
N GLY A 7 -0.57 28.92 -18.95
CA GLY A 7 -1.35 27.99 -18.16
C GLY A 7 -0.51 27.44 -17.01
N LEU A 8 -1.06 27.43 -15.79
CA LEU A 8 -0.43 26.80 -14.63
C LEU A 8 0.03 25.39 -15.01
N PRO A 9 1.25 24.97 -14.66
CA PRO A 9 1.75 23.64 -14.97
C PRO A 9 0.75 22.61 -14.44
N ALA A 10 0.41 21.61 -15.26
CA ALA A 10 -0.52 20.56 -14.89
C ALA A 10 -0.10 19.94 -13.55
N ARG A 11 -1.02 19.92 -12.59
CA ARG A 11 -0.79 19.41 -11.25
C ARG A 11 -0.48 17.92 -11.34
N LYS A 12 0.68 17.47 -10.78
CA LYS A 12 1.02 16.05 -10.70
C LYS A 12 -0.09 15.26 -10.01
N LYS A 13 -0.33 14.04 -10.48
CA LYS A 13 -1.41 13.16 -10.00
C LYS A 13 -0.83 11.94 -9.30
N ALA A 14 -1.35 11.65 -8.09
CA ALA A 14 -1.10 10.41 -7.37
C ALA A 14 -2.38 9.58 -7.25
N ILE A 15 -2.29 8.27 -7.52
CA ILE A 15 -3.37 7.33 -7.25
C ILE A 15 -2.98 6.37 -6.14
N LEU A 16 -3.92 6.09 -5.23
CA LEU A 16 -3.82 5.04 -4.22
C LEU A 16 -4.67 3.83 -4.65
N ILE A 17 -4.02 2.68 -4.83
CA ILE A 17 -4.68 1.39 -4.99
C ILE A 17 -4.64 0.65 -3.66
N VAL A 18 -5.83 0.34 -3.13
CA VAL A 18 -5.96 -0.39 -1.86
C VAL A 18 -6.18 -1.86 -2.14
N GLY A 19 -5.12 -2.66 -1.98
CA GLY A 19 -5.09 -4.10 -2.25
C GLY A 19 -5.68 -4.98 -1.15
N SER A 20 -6.32 -4.39 -0.13
CA SER A 20 -6.92 -5.17 0.97
C SER A 20 -8.36 -5.59 0.66
N PRO A 21 -8.69 -6.90 0.73
CA PRO A 21 -10.07 -7.36 0.57
C PRO A 21 -11.00 -6.95 1.73
N ARG A 22 -10.45 -6.45 2.84
CA ARG A 22 -11.23 -5.99 4.01
C ARG A 22 -11.85 -4.58 3.79
N GLY A 23 -11.62 -3.96 2.65
CA GLY A 23 -12.19 -2.66 2.28
C GLY A 23 -11.95 -1.57 3.34
N LYS A 24 -13.03 -0.87 3.71
CA LYS A 24 -13.00 0.31 4.59
C LYS A 24 -12.43 0.06 6.00
N ALA A 25 -12.44 -1.18 6.49
CA ALA A 25 -11.92 -1.55 7.83
C ALA A 25 -10.43 -1.96 7.80
N SER A 26 -9.73 -1.77 6.69
CA SER A 26 -8.36 -2.24 6.56
C SER A 26 -7.31 -1.24 7.04
N THR A 27 -6.27 -1.75 7.71
CA THR A 27 -5.08 -0.98 8.06
C THR A 27 -4.37 -0.44 6.81
N SER A 28 -4.40 -1.20 5.70
CA SER A 28 -3.80 -0.77 4.43
C SER A 28 -4.48 0.47 3.87
N LEU A 29 -5.82 0.55 3.92
CA LEU A 29 -6.54 1.75 3.53
C LEU A 29 -6.16 2.94 4.41
N ALA A 30 -6.15 2.74 5.74
CA ALA A 30 -5.81 3.81 6.67
C ALA A 30 -4.38 4.32 6.44
N LEU A 31 -3.41 3.41 6.25
CA LEU A 31 -2.01 3.74 5.97
C LEU A 31 -1.86 4.47 4.62
N GLY A 32 -2.50 3.95 3.58
CA GLY A 32 -2.51 4.57 2.24
C GLY A 32 -3.09 5.98 2.25
N ARG A 33 -4.22 6.19 2.92
CA ARG A 33 -4.84 7.51 3.08
C ARG A 33 -3.96 8.50 3.83
N GLN A 34 -3.21 8.03 4.82
CA GLN A 34 -2.26 8.88 5.54
C GLN A 34 -1.13 9.39 4.63
N LEU A 35 -0.65 8.56 3.70
CA LEU A 35 0.30 9.01 2.69
C LEU A 35 -0.38 9.93 1.66
N LEU A 36 -1.56 9.55 1.17
CA LEU A 36 -2.30 10.30 0.15
C LEU A 36 -2.61 11.74 0.60
N ARG A 37 -3.09 11.93 1.84
CA ARG A 37 -3.33 13.28 2.41
C ARG A 37 -2.06 14.15 2.44
N ARG A 38 -0.89 13.55 2.68
CA ARG A 38 0.39 14.26 2.67
C ARG A 38 0.81 14.66 1.26
N LEU A 39 0.59 13.79 0.29
CA LEU A 39 0.83 14.09 -1.12
C LEU A 39 -0.10 15.20 -1.61
N GLU A 40 -1.36 15.16 -1.18
CA GLU A 40 -2.35 16.21 -1.47
C GLU A 40 -1.93 17.57 -0.86
N ALA A 41 -1.51 17.56 0.42
CA ALA A 41 -0.97 18.75 1.08
C ALA A 41 0.31 19.28 0.42
N ALA A 42 1.10 18.39 -0.21
CA ALA A 42 2.26 18.75 -1.02
C ALA A 42 1.91 19.23 -2.44
N GLY A 43 0.63 19.32 -2.78
CA GLY A 43 0.17 19.90 -4.04
C GLY A 43 -0.21 18.91 -5.14
N LEU A 44 -0.20 17.60 -4.93
CA LEU A 44 -0.64 16.63 -5.93
C LEU A 44 -2.18 16.55 -6.00
N ALA A 45 -2.73 16.26 -7.18
CA ALA A 45 -4.09 15.78 -7.29
C ALA A 45 -4.13 14.30 -6.86
N THR A 46 -5.12 13.91 -6.07
CA THR A 46 -5.17 12.56 -5.50
C THR A 46 -6.44 11.83 -5.87
N GLU A 47 -6.33 10.52 -6.09
CA GLU A 47 -7.45 9.60 -6.34
C GLU A 47 -7.23 8.31 -5.54
N GLU A 48 -8.32 7.67 -5.11
CA GLU A 48 -8.30 6.41 -4.38
C GLU A 48 -9.20 5.38 -5.08
N MET A 49 -8.72 4.13 -5.19
CA MET A 49 -9.50 3.00 -5.68
C MET A 49 -9.17 1.75 -4.88
N THR A 50 -10.19 0.96 -4.51
CA THR A 50 -9.97 -0.37 -3.93
C THR A 50 -9.93 -1.44 -5.01
N VAL A 51 -9.25 -2.56 -4.76
CA VAL A 51 -9.27 -3.71 -5.69
C VAL A 51 -10.68 -4.25 -5.90
N SER A 52 -11.55 -4.19 -4.87
CA SER A 52 -12.94 -4.61 -4.99
C SER A 52 -13.74 -3.70 -5.92
N ASP A 53 -13.47 -2.39 -5.91
CA ASP A 53 -14.08 -1.46 -6.85
C ASP A 53 -13.57 -1.69 -8.26
N ALA A 54 -12.25 -1.86 -8.42
CA ALA A 54 -11.61 -2.06 -9.72
C ALA A 54 -12.08 -3.33 -10.45
N LEU A 55 -12.45 -4.37 -9.70
CA LEU A 55 -12.88 -5.67 -10.26
C LEU A 55 -14.40 -5.84 -10.39
N ARG A 56 -15.20 -4.83 -10.05
CA ARG A 56 -16.66 -4.92 -9.98
C ARG A 56 -17.33 -5.02 -11.36
N SER A 57 -16.84 -4.26 -12.33
CA SER A 57 -17.41 -4.17 -13.66
C SER A 57 -16.34 -3.82 -14.70
N THR A 58 -16.66 -4.01 -15.98
CA THR A 58 -15.79 -3.59 -17.09
C THR A 58 -15.56 -2.07 -17.07
N GLU A 59 -16.57 -1.29 -16.70
CA GLU A 59 -16.45 0.17 -16.56
C GLU A 59 -15.45 0.55 -15.47
N ASP A 60 -15.49 -0.13 -14.33
CA ASP A 60 -14.53 0.09 -13.24
C ASP A 60 -13.11 -0.33 -13.65
N GLN A 61 -12.96 -1.38 -14.47
CA GLN A 61 -11.65 -1.75 -15.05
C GLN A 61 -11.14 -0.67 -16.01
N HIS A 62 -12.00 -0.06 -16.82
CA HIS A 62 -11.61 1.08 -17.66
C HIS A 62 -11.16 2.28 -16.83
N ARG A 63 -11.83 2.56 -15.71
CA ARG A 63 -11.40 3.60 -14.77
C ARG A 63 -10.04 3.28 -14.14
N LEU A 64 -9.82 2.01 -13.76
CA LEU A 64 -8.52 1.54 -13.26
C LEU A 64 -7.41 1.80 -14.28
N HIS A 65 -7.62 1.38 -15.52
CA HIS A 65 -6.64 1.59 -16.60
C HIS A 65 -6.34 3.07 -16.81
N LYS A 66 -7.38 3.90 -16.91
CA LYS A 66 -7.22 5.35 -17.05
C LYS A 66 -6.45 5.95 -15.87
N ALA A 67 -6.72 5.49 -14.65
CA ALA A 67 -6.05 5.97 -13.46
C ALA A 67 -4.54 5.64 -13.48
N PHE A 68 -4.18 4.41 -13.87
CA PHE A 68 -2.77 4.02 -14.03
C PHE A 68 -2.08 4.73 -15.19
N ASP A 69 -2.79 4.97 -16.31
CA ASP A 69 -2.23 5.63 -17.48
C ASP A 69 -1.95 7.14 -17.24
N THR A 70 -2.72 7.78 -16.36
CA THR A 70 -2.66 9.24 -16.12
C THR A 70 -1.97 9.65 -14.82
N ALA A 71 -1.64 8.72 -13.94
CA ALA A 71 -0.97 9.05 -12.68
C ALA A 71 0.55 9.23 -12.88
N ASP A 72 1.13 10.25 -12.28
CA ASP A 72 2.57 10.41 -12.15
C ASP A 72 3.16 9.49 -11.07
N LEU A 73 2.34 9.20 -10.04
CA LEU A 73 2.68 8.34 -8.92
C LEU A 73 1.55 7.35 -8.63
N VAL A 74 1.86 6.06 -8.68
CA VAL A 74 0.98 4.98 -8.23
C VAL A 74 1.46 4.50 -6.87
N VAL A 75 0.60 4.53 -5.87
CA VAL A 75 0.84 3.98 -4.53
C VAL A 75 -0.04 2.75 -4.35
N VAL A 76 0.55 1.60 -4.09
CA VAL A 76 -0.19 0.35 -3.82
C VAL A 76 -0.06 0.00 -2.34
N SER A 77 -1.17 0.04 -1.59
CA SER A 77 -1.20 -0.26 -0.16
C SER A 77 -1.96 -1.57 0.10
N PHE A 78 -1.29 -2.57 0.70
CA PHE A 78 -1.86 -3.91 0.86
C PHE A 78 -1.35 -4.65 2.10
N PRO A 79 -2.14 -5.61 2.62
CA PRO A 79 -1.68 -6.53 3.66
C PRO A 79 -0.91 -7.69 3.05
N LEU A 80 0.00 -8.28 3.82
CA LEU A 80 0.63 -9.54 3.48
C LEU A 80 -0.34 -10.71 3.78
N TYR A 81 -0.59 -11.57 2.80
CA TYR A 81 -1.35 -12.81 2.95
C TYR A 81 -0.50 -14.00 2.51
N VAL A 82 -0.15 -14.88 3.47
CA VAL A 82 0.68 -16.07 3.22
C VAL A 82 1.95 -15.71 2.44
N ASP A 83 2.69 -14.72 2.95
CA ASP A 83 3.93 -14.16 2.40
C ASP A 83 3.81 -13.58 0.97
N GLN A 84 2.58 -13.37 0.49
CA GLN A 84 2.24 -12.91 -0.86
C GLN A 84 1.29 -11.70 -0.84
N LEU A 85 0.99 -11.20 -2.04
CA LEU A 85 -0.05 -10.22 -2.27
C LEU A 85 -1.43 -10.89 -2.16
N PRO A 86 -2.49 -10.16 -1.72
CA PRO A 86 -3.86 -10.68 -1.81
C PRO A 86 -4.27 -11.00 -3.25
N ALA A 87 -4.98 -12.12 -3.47
CA ALA A 87 -5.39 -12.56 -4.80
C ALA A 87 -6.14 -11.48 -5.62
N PRO A 88 -7.07 -10.67 -5.06
CA PRO A 88 -7.68 -9.59 -5.83
C PRO A 88 -6.68 -8.51 -6.28
N LEU A 89 -5.61 -8.27 -5.50
CA LEU A 89 -4.57 -7.35 -5.92
C LEU A 89 -3.77 -7.94 -7.09
N ILE A 90 -3.45 -9.23 -7.06
CA ILE A 90 -2.77 -9.91 -8.16
C ILE A 90 -3.59 -9.75 -9.45
N GLN A 91 -4.89 -10.01 -9.41
CA GLN A 91 -5.79 -9.83 -10.56
C GLN A 91 -5.74 -8.39 -11.13
N VAL A 92 -5.79 -7.38 -10.26
CA VAL A 92 -5.67 -5.98 -10.68
C VAL A 92 -4.34 -5.70 -11.36
N LEU A 93 -3.24 -6.21 -10.80
CA LEU A 93 -1.91 -6.02 -11.38
C LEU A 93 -1.76 -6.74 -12.72
N GLU A 94 -2.35 -7.92 -12.88
CA GLU A 94 -2.38 -8.65 -14.16
C GLU A 94 -3.13 -7.87 -15.24
N LEU A 95 -4.33 -7.34 -14.94
CA LEU A 95 -5.09 -6.48 -15.87
C LEU A 95 -4.26 -5.27 -16.32
N VAL A 96 -3.57 -4.61 -15.39
CA VAL A 96 -2.69 -3.47 -15.71
C VAL A 96 -1.50 -3.92 -16.55
N ALA A 97 -0.88 -5.06 -16.23
CA ALA A 97 0.26 -5.58 -16.98
C ALA A 97 -0.12 -5.95 -18.41
N GLU A 98 -1.25 -6.64 -18.63
CA GLU A 98 -1.77 -6.99 -19.95
C GLU A 98 -2.02 -5.74 -20.79
N ARG A 99 -2.70 -4.74 -20.23
CA ARG A 99 -2.91 -3.48 -20.93
C ARG A 99 -1.60 -2.79 -21.33
N ARG A 100 -0.63 -2.75 -20.41
CA ARG A 100 0.67 -2.09 -20.71
C ARG A 100 1.51 -2.86 -21.71
N LYS A 101 1.45 -4.19 -21.72
CA LYS A 101 2.03 -5.00 -22.80
C LYS A 101 1.42 -4.64 -24.16
N GLY A 102 0.12 -4.43 -24.23
CA GLY A 102 -0.56 -3.97 -25.45
C GLY A 102 -0.11 -2.59 -25.91
N LEU A 103 0.29 -1.71 -25.00
CA LEU A 103 0.77 -0.35 -25.32
C LEU A 103 2.25 -0.30 -25.67
N PHE A 104 3.10 -1.10 -25.04
CA PHE A 104 4.56 -1.01 -25.11
C PHE A 104 5.23 -2.22 -25.76
N GLY A 105 4.46 -3.26 -26.14
CA GLY A 105 4.99 -4.54 -26.65
C GLY A 105 5.37 -5.52 -25.56
N ALA A 106 5.80 -6.72 -25.95
CA ALA A 106 6.10 -7.83 -25.03
C ALA A 106 7.46 -7.71 -24.32
N THR A 107 8.31 -6.76 -24.72
CA THR A 107 9.61 -6.52 -24.07
C THR A 107 9.45 -5.62 -22.86
N PRO A 108 10.19 -5.88 -21.74
CA PRO A 108 10.23 -4.96 -20.63
C PRO A 108 10.55 -3.54 -21.09
N TRP A 109 9.88 -2.55 -20.51
CA TRP A 109 10.08 -1.15 -20.85
C TRP A 109 11.56 -0.75 -20.70
N ALA A 110 12.19 -0.32 -21.78
CA ALA A 110 13.61 0.08 -21.82
C ALA A 110 13.81 1.61 -21.80
N GLY A 111 12.71 2.39 -21.84
CA GLY A 111 12.77 3.85 -21.82
C GLY A 111 12.83 4.43 -20.39
N PRO A 112 13.04 5.75 -20.25
CA PRO A 112 12.99 6.41 -18.96
C PRO A 112 11.59 6.31 -18.38
N ALA A 113 11.49 5.88 -17.13
CA ALA A 113 10.22 5.79 -16.41
C ALA A 113 9.72 7.20 -16.05
N VAL A 114 8.66 7.64 -16.71
CA VAL A 114 8.01 8.93 -16.39
C VAL A 114 7.12 8.79 -15.17
N GLN A 115 6.46 7.64 -14.99
CA GLN A 115 5.55 7.33 -13.90
C GLN A 115 6.26 6.51 -12.82
N LYS A 116 5.97 6.78 -11.55
CA LYS A 116 6.56 6.05 -10.43
C LYS A 116 5.55 5.14 -9.73
N LEU A 117 6.06 4.03 -9.17
CA LEU A 117 5.30 3.11 -8.35
C LEU A 117 5.95 2.93 -6.99
N ALA A 118 5.18 3.14 -5.93
CA ALA A 118 5.56 2.93 -4.54
C ALA A 118 4.64 1.90 -3.87
N ALA A 119 5.14 1.13 -2.91
CA ALA A 119 4.36 0.16 -2.17
C ALA A 119 4.30 0.50 -0.68
N LEU A 120 3.13 0.26 -0.06
CA LEU A 120 2.92 0.25 1.38
C LEU A 120 2.48 -1.16 1.78
N VAL A 121 3.37 -1.93 2.38
CA VAL A 121 3.10 -3.31 2.78
C VAL A 121 2.95 -3.37 4.29
N GLN A 122 1.89 -4.02 4.78
CA GLN A 122 1.76 -4.26 6.22
C GLN A 122 1.49 -5.73 6.51
N CYS A 123 2.00 -6.22 7.64
CA CYS A 123 1.76 -7.57 8.12
C CYS A 123 1.39 -7.61 9.60
N GLY A 124 0.80 -8.73 10.02
CA GLY A 124 0.50 -9.00 11.43
C GLY A 124 1.69 -9.51 12.24
N PHE A 125 2.81 -9.81 11.60
CA PHE A 125 4.01 -10.27 12.29
C PHE A 125 4.72 -9.12 13.02
N PRO A 126 5.43 -9.41 14.10
CA PRO A 126 6.27 -8.39 14.77
C PRO A 126 7.39 -7.86 13.89
N GLU A 127 7.93 -8.70 13.03
CA GLU A 127 9.01 -8.40 12.10
C GLU A 127 8.48 -8.10 10.69
N THR A 128 9.18 -7.25 9.96
CA THR A 128 8.85 -6.88 8.58
C THR A 128 9.52 -7.79 7.54
N LEU A 129 10.40 -8.71 7.96
CA LEU A 129 11.16 -9.58 7.05
C LEU A 129 10.27 -10.33 6.07
N GLN A 130 9.09 -10.79 6.52
CA GLN A 130 8.12 -11.52 5.72
C GLN A 130 7.52 -10.69 4.57
N THR A 131 7.62 -9.36 4.64
CA THR A 131 7.11 -8.49 3.56
C THR A 131 8.06 -8.39 2.37
N ARG A 132 9.31 -8.84 2.49
CA ARG A 132 10.32 -8.73 1.43
C ARG A 132 9.93 -9.39 0.11
N PRO A 133 9.38 -10.63 0.09
CA PRO A 133 8.92 -11.25 -1.16
C PRO A 133 7.86 -10.40 -1.85
N ALA A 134 6.87 -9.91 -1.11
CA ALA A 134 5.80 -9.06 -1.66
C ALA A 134 6.35 -7.73 -2.22
N ALA A 135 7.29 -7.10 -1.55
CA ALA A 135 7.96 -5.90 -2.06
C ALA A 135 8.79 -6.20 -3.33
N ALA A 136 9.44 -7.37 -3.40
CA ALA A 136 10.17 -7.81 -4.59
C ALA A 136 9.23 -8.05 -5.79
N ILE A 137 8.05 -8.62 -5.57
CA ILE A 137 7.01 -8.78 -6.60
C ILE A 137 6.57 -7.41 -7.12
N MET A 138 6.32 -6.44 -6.24
CA MET A 138 5.93 -5.09 -6.66
C MET A 138 7.03 -4.38 -7.45
N ARG A 139 8.30 -4.58 -7.06
CA ARG A 139 9.44 -4.05 -7.82
C ARG A 139 9.57 -4.70 -9.20
N GLN A 140 9.34 -6.03 -9.30
CA GLN A 140 9.34 -6.74 -10.56
C GLN A 140 8.19 -6.26 -11.45
N PHE A 141 6.98 -6.13 -10.90
CA PHE A 141 5.83 -5.57 -11.60
C PHE A 141 6.15 -4.17 -12.16
N ALA A 142 6.73 -3.29 -11.36
CA ALA A 142 7.13 -1.96 -11.82
C ALA A 142 8.07 -2.05 -13.05
N ARG A 143 9.08 -2.93 -12.99
CA ARG A 143 10.03 -3.13 -14.09
C ARG A 143 9.35 -3.65 -15.36
N GLU A 144 8.49 -4.66 -15.24
CA GLU A 144 7.82 -5.29 -16.39
C GLU A 144 6.78 -4.36 -17.05
N THR A 145 6.24 -3.42 -16.28
CA THR A 145 5.18 -2.53 -16.74
C THR A 145 5.65 -1.09 -17.01
N GLY A 146 6.96 -0.82 -16.94
CA GLY A 146 7.55 0.46 -17.29
C GLY A 146 7.39 1.56 -16.23
N PHE A 147 7.06 1.19 -14.98
CA PHE A 147 7.11 2.14 -13.87
C PHE A 147 8.52 2.26 -13.28
N GLY A 148 8.93 3.47 -12.91
CA GLY A 148 10.06 3.67 -12.03
C GLY A 148 9.73 3.18 -10.62
N TRP A 149 10.50 2.22 -10.09
CA TRP A 149 10.32 1.77 -8.72
C TRP A 149 10.76 2.82 -7.71
N ALA A 150 9.82 3.39 -6.98
CA ALA A 150 10.08 4.42 -5.98
C ALA A 150 10.33 3.86 -4.57
N GLY A 151 10.27 2.54 -4.38
CA GLY A 151 10.53 1.92 -3.09
C GLY A 151 9.29 1.42 -2.35
N ALA A 152 9.52 0.82 -1.17
CA ALA A 152 8.46 0.31 -0.31
C ALA A 152 8.61 0.79 1.13
N LEU A 153 7.49 1.01 1.81
CA LEU A 153 7.39 1.14 3.26
C LEU A 153 6.75 -0.15 3.81
N ALA A 154 7.44 -0.82 4.73
CA ALA A 154 7.03 -2.07 5.33
C ALA A 154 6.68 -1.87 6.82
N LEU A 155 5.44 -2.16 7.21
CA LEU A 155 4.95 -2.03 8.58
C LEU A 155 4.67 -3.41 9.19
N GLY A 156 5.40 -3.76 10.24
CA GLY A 156 5.06 -4.88 11.12
C GLY A 156 3.99 -4.50 12.16
N MET A 157 3.45 -5.50 12.84
CA MET A 157 2.42 -5.30 13.87
C MET A 157 1.18 -4.52 13.39
N GLY A 158 0.83 -4.62 12.11
CA GLY A 158 -0.28 -3.87 11.51
C GLY A 158 -1.62 -4.04 12.22
N GLY A 159 -1.84 -5.19 12.88
CA GLY A 159 -3.01 -5.43 13.72
C GLY A 159 -3.10 -4.56 14.98
N ALA A 160 -1.97 -4.05 15.49
CA ALA A 160 -1.94 -3.20 16.68
C ALA A 160 -2.32 -1.74 16.39
N ILE A 161 -2.18 -1.30 15.12
CA ILE A 161 -2.27 0.12 14.82
C ILE A 161 -3.61 0.54 14.20
N GLY A 162 -4.47 -0.32 13.76
CA GLY A 162 -5.82 -0.05 13.23
C GLY A 162 -6.10 1.41 12.74
N GLY A 163 -7.08 1.64 11.92
CA GLY A 163 -7.34 2.97 11.33
C GLY A 163 -7.45 4.12 12.32
N GLN A 164 -8.18 3.92 13.41
CA GLN A 164 -8.39 4.99 14.42
C GLN A 164 -7.09 5.45 15.12
N ARG A 165 -6.12 4.56 15.28
CA ARG A 165 -4.83 4.92 15.90
C ARG A 165 -3.92 5.67 14.94
N LEU A 166 -4.07 5.45 13.65
CA LEU A 166 -3.38 6.21 12.60
C LEU A 166 -3.93 7.64 12.42
N GLU A 167 -5.14 7.92 12.88
CA GLU A 167 -5.69 9.30 12.84
C GLU A 167 -5.03 10.22 13.89
N LYS A 168 -4.44 9.65 14.95
CA LYS A 168 -3.81 10.43 16.02
C LYS A 168 -2.30 10.43 15.85
N PRO A 169 -1.65 11.59 15.61
CA PRO A 169 -0.20 11.67 15.61
C PRO A 169 0.35 11.40 17.01
N GLY A 170 1.39 10.59 17.11
CA GLY A 170 2.06 10.30 18.39
C GLY A 170 1.90 8.86 18.88
N GLY A 171 2.34 8.59 20.11
CA GLY A 171 2.31 7.26 20.70
C GLY A 171 3.01 6.21 19.82
N MET A 172 2.38 5.05 19.65
CA MET A 172 2.89 3.95 18.81
C MET A 172 3.01 4.32 17.33
N ALA A 173 2.18 5.25 16.83
CA ALA A 173 2.16 5.65 15.43
C ALA A 173 3.22 6.70 15.08
N ARG A 174 3.98 7.25 16.05
CA ARG A 174 4.93 8.34 15.81
C ARG A 174 5.93 8.05 14.68
N ASN A 175 6.56 6.89 14.71
CA ASN A 175 7.53 6.52 13.68
C ASN A 175 6.88 6.31 12.33
N VAL A 176 5.65 5.77 12.29
CA VAL A 176 4.86 5.59 11.07
C VAL A 176 4.59 6.96 10.45
N HIS A 177 4.07 7.92 11.22
CA HIS A 177 3.81 9.27 10.72
C HIS A 177 5.06 9.95 10.19
N ARG A 178 6.16 9.92 10.93
CA ARG A 178 7.44 10.51 10.47
C ARG A 178 7.97 9.86 9.20
N ALA A 179 7.86 8.54 9.07
CA ALA A 179 8.26 7.83 7.85
C ALA A 179 7.38 8.25 6.66
N LEU A 180 6.06 8.38 6.88
CA LEU A 180 5.14 8.86 5.85
C LEU A 180 5.39 10.32 5.46
N ASP A 181 5.76 11.20 6.41
CA ASP A 181 6.14 12.59 6.14
C ASP A 181 7.37 12.64 5.22
N MET A 182 8.42 11.86 5.56
CA MET A 182 9.65 11.79 4.75
C MET A 182 9.39 11.22 3.35
N ALA A 183 8.59 10.13 3.26
CA ALA A 183 8.24 9.52 1.99
C ALA A 183 7.42 10.46 1.11
N ALA A 184 6.41 11.12 1.67
CA ALA A 184 5.56 12.05 0.94
C ALA A 184 6.35 13.24 0.38
N ALA A 185 7.24 13.83 1.17
CA ALA A 185 8.07 14.95 0.73
C ALA A 185 8.95 14.55 -0.47
N SER A 186 9.59 13.38 -0.42
CA SER A 186 10.43 12.89 -1.51
C SER A 186 9.61 12.53 -2.76
N LEU A 187 8.51 11.77 -2.58
CA LEU A 187 7.65 11.34 -3.69
C LEU A 187 6.98 12.52 -4.40
N ALA A 188 6.54 13.53 -3.67
CA ALA A 188 5.96 14.76 -4.24
C ALA A 188 6.98 15.53 -5.10
N ALA A 189 8.24 15.54 -4.68
CA ALA A 189 9.34 16.10 -5.46
C ALA A 189 9.73 15.23 -6.68
N GLY A 190 9.14 14.04 -6.84
CA GLY A 190 9.49 13.09 -7.90
C GLY A 190 10.67 12.17 -7.53
N GLY A 191 11.10 12.17 -6.27
CA GLY A 191 12.15 11.28 -5.73
C GLY A 191 11.62 9.88 -5.40
N ASP A 192 12.47 9.08 -4.76
CA ASP A 192 12.16 7.74 -4.26
C ASP A 192 11.93 7.80 -2.74
N ILE A 193 11.35 6.74 -2.17
CA ILE A 193 11.20 6.60 -0.72
C ILE A 193 12.60 6.57 -0.09
N PRO A 194 12.93 7.52 0.83
CA PRO A 194 14.23 7.54 1.46
C PRO A 194 14.49 6.28 2.29
N ALA A 195 15.70 5.75 2.24
CA ALA A 195 16.09 4.60 3.06
C ALA A 195 15.86 4.84 4.57
N ALA A 196 16.05 6.08 5.03
CA ALA A 196 15.75 6.48 6.40
C ALA A 196 14.24 6.36 6.75
N ALA A 197 13.35 6.66 5.82
CA ALA A 197 11.90 6.47 6.00
C ALA A 197 11.53 4.99 6.09
N ALA A 198 12.09 4.16 5.21
CA ALA A 198 11.91 2.71 5.22
C ALA A 198 12.41 2.10 6.54
N ALA A 199 13.61 2.44 6.97
CA ALA A 199 14.17 1.98 8.25
C ALA A 199 13.38 2.46 9.47
N LEU A 200 12.75 3.64 9.39
CA LEU A 200 11.98 4.19 10.50
C LEU A 200 10.64 3.48 10.70
N ILE A 201 9.91 3.18 9.62
CA ILE A 201 8.61 2.49 9.69
C ILE A 201 8.75 1.02 10.08
N GLU A 202 9.89 0.40 9.81
CA GLU A 202 10.19 -0.99 10.20
C GLU A 202 10.40 -1.16 11.70
N LYS A 203 10.65 -0.07 12.45
CA LYS A 203 10.82 -0.16 13.90
C LYS A 203 9.55 -0.68 14.56
N PRO A 204 9.66 -1.65 15.50
CA PRO A 204 8.51 -2.20 16.20
C PRO A 204 7.66 -1.12 16.85
N LEU A 205 6.34 -1.24 16.74
CA LEU A 205 5.37 -0.32 17.35
C LEU A 205 5.36 -0.43 18.89
N MET A 206 5.69 -1.63 19.41
CA MET A 206 5.79 -1.95 20.83
C MET A 206 6.76 -3.12 21.05
N PRO A 207 7.19 -3.41 22.29
CA PRO A 207 7.97 -4.61 22.60
C PRO A 207 7.30 -5.88 22.07
N LYS A 208 8.07 -6.75 21.37
CA LYS A 208 7.58 -7.98 20.74
C LYS A 208 6.80 -8.88 21.69
N GLY A 209 7.32 -9.11 22.91
CA GLY A 209 6.64 -9.94 23.91
C GLY A 209 5.27 -9.40 24.30
N LEU A 210 5.14 -8.08 24.45
CA LEU A 210 3.86 -7.43 24.74
C LEU A 210 2.86 -7.58 23.58
N TYR A 211 3.34 -7.43 22.32
CA TYR A 211 2.51 -7.64 21.15
C TYR A 211 1.96 -9.07 21.06
N VAL A 212 2.84 -10.08 21.23
CA VAL A 212 2.45 -11.50 21.20
C VAL A 212 1.47 -11.83 22.31
N MET A 213 1.69 -11.31 23.52
CA MET A 213 0.77 -11.50 24.64
C MET A 213 -0.60 -10.89 24.36
N ALA A 214 -0.66 -9.67 23.84
CA ALA A 214 -1.90 -9.00 23.48
C ALA A 214 -2.64 -9.73 22.35
N ALA A 215 -1.94 -10.20 21.33
CA ALA A 215 -2.49 -10.99 20.22
C ALA A 215 -3.10 -12.30 20.73
N ASN A 216 -2.38 -13.06 21.56
CA ASN A 216 -2.87 -14.30 22.15
C ASN A 216 -4.12 -14.08 23.02
N TRP A 217 -4.14 -12.99 23.80
CA TRP A 217 -5.32 -12.62 24.59
C TRP A 217 -6.51 -12.30 23.68
N GLY A 218 -6.29 -11.54 22.60
CA GLY A 218 -7.30 -11.21 21.62
C GLY A 218 -7.90 -12.46 20.95
N PHE A 219 -7.07 -13.40 20.49
CA PHE A 219 -7.51 -14.68 19.89
C PHE A 219 -8.31 -15.51 20.91
N ARG A 220 -7.83 -15.65 22.14
CA ARG A 220 -8.56 -16.39 23.18
C ARG A 220 -9.92 -15.77 23.50
N ASN A 221 -10.00 -14.44 23.48
CA ASN A 221 -11.26 -13.74 23.72
C ASN A 221 -12.24 -13.96 22.55
N GLU A 222 -11.76 -13.94 21.32
CA GLU A 222 -12.59 -14.19 20.14
C GLU A 222 -13.12 -15.64 20.12
N ILE A 223 -12.26 -16.62 20.37
CA ILE A 223 -12.64 -18.03 20.51
C ILE A 223 -13.71 -18.22 21.60
N ARG A 224 -13.58 -17.48 22.73
CA ARG A 224 -14.56 -17.51 23.82
C ARG A 224 -15.91 -16.95 23.37
N LYS A 225 -15.92 -15.81 22.66
CA LYS A 225 -17.17 -15.19 22.14
C LYS A 225 -17.90 -16.11 21.17
N GLN A 226 -17.15 -16.86 20.36
CA GLN A 226 -17.71 -17.82 19.39
C GLN A 226 -18.12 -19.16 20.01
N GLY A 227 -17.97 -19.35 21.34
CA GLY A 227 -18.36 -20.56 22.04
C GLY A 227 -17.39 -21.75 21.88
N PHE A 228 -16.25 -21.57 21.21
CA PHE A 228 -15.31 -22.65 20.90
C PHE A 228 -14.21 -22.87 21.96
N ARG A 229 -14.32 -22.29 23.15
CA ARG A 229 -13.28 -22.35 24.20
C ARG A 229 -12.79 -23.79 24.49
N LYS A 230 -13.70 -24.78 24.56
CA LYS A 230 -13.35 -26.19 24.81
C LYS A 230 -12.64 -26.87 23.63
N ARG A 231 -12.77 -26.31 22.42
CA ARG A 231 -12.18 -26.86 21.19
C ARG A 231 -10.95 -26.07 20.72
N ALA A 232 -10.50 -25.06 21.47
CA ALA A 232 -9.39 -24.20 21.09
C ALA A 232 -8.06 -24.95 20.86
N HIS A 233 -7.91 -26.14 21.45
CA HIS A 233 -6.73 -27.00 21.32
C HIS A 233 -7.07 -28.35 20.67
N ALA A 234 -8.23 -28.49 20.06
CA ALA A 234 -8.59 -29.72 19.37
C ALA A 234 -7.71 -29.92 18.13
N CYS A 235 -7.20 -31.12 17.96
CA CYS A 235 -6.44 -31.54 16.76
C CYS A 235 -7.36 -32.46 15.94
N PRO A 236 -8.24 -31.93 15.07
CA PRO A 236 -9.28 -32.72 14.40
C PRO A 236 -8.75 -33.77 13.44
N TYR A 237 -7.45 -33.71 13.11
CA TYR A 237 -6.77 -34.63 12.20
C TYR A 237 -5.62 -35.43 12.86
N ALA A 238 -5.55 -35.39 14.19
CA ALA A 238 -4.57 -36.18 14.97
C ALA A 238 -5.15 -37.52 15.38
#